data_7a822cb4b3d8d3a69b1f494db8d844fe
#
_entry.id   7a822cb4b3d8d3a69b1f494db8d844fe
#
_cell.length_a   1.000
_cell.length_b   1.000
_cell.length_c   1.000
_cell.angle_alpha   90.00
_cell.angle_beta   90.00
_cell.angle_gamma   90.00
#
_symmetry.space_group_name_H-M   'P 1'
#
loop_
_entity.id
_entity.type
_entity.pdbx_description
1 polymer ?
#
loop_
_entity_poly.entity_id
_entity_poly.type
_entity_poly.pdbx_seq_one_letter_code
_entity_poly.pdbx_strand_id
1 'polypeptide(L)'
;VRLRDTDKDGMCEIIVGNPQSQAVLKWNKSQRKWLPPNFNLPKNVQIVREDGSDNGVRFVDINKDGYLDVIHSNEVRYSFHLYVPQPILGWGIGWTREVMSDLRSDGNAIPMIVRGGEHNNNGAWFHSDHLWVQNEDTAHLPNLVDRRSFDDLLRGVMPLPKSPEDSAKAIETLPGFKVELMVNEPLVMDPVAFEWDEHGRLWVVEMADYPLGLDDNGK
;
A
#
# COMPACT_ATOMS: atom_id res chain seq x y z
N VAL A 1 -4.92 4.58 -22.32
CA VAL A 1 -6.04 3.80 -21.77
C VAL A 1 -5.50 2.52 -21.19
N ARG A 2 -6.02 2.08 -20.04
CA ARG A 2 -5.78 0.77 -19.42
C ARG A 2 -7.12 0.12 -19.12
N LEU A 3 -7.15 -1.22 -19.18
CA LEU A 3 -8.29 -2.01 -18.73
C LEU A 3 -7.85 -2.80 -17.51
N ARG A 4 -8.54 -2.63 -16.39
CA ARG A 4 -8.28 -3.34 -15.13
C ARG A 4 -9.58 -3.55 -14.39
N ASP A 5 -9.75 -4.73 -13.82
CA ASP A 5 -10.79 -5.00 -12.83
C ASP A 5 -10.28 -4.47 -11.48
N THR A 6 -10.68 -3.24 -11.15
CA THR A 6 -10.14 -2.52 -10.00
C THR A 6 -10.95 -2.73 -8.72
N ASP A 7 -12.21 -3.11 -8.84
CA ASP A 7 -13.11 -3.34 -7.70
C ASP A 7 -13.53 -4.81 -7.52
N LYS A 8 -12.90 -5.72 -8.29
CA LYS A 8 -13.08 -7.18 -8.22
C LYS A 8 -14.51 -7.67 -8.53
N ASP A 9 -15.25 -6.96 -9.35
CA ASP A 9 -16.58 -7.41 -9.78
C ASP A 9 -16.55 -8.38 -10.99
N GLY A 10 -15.37 -8.71 -11.48
CA GLY A 10 -15.12 -9.56 -12.64
C GLY A 10 -15.21 -8.83 -13.98
N MET A 11 -15.30 -7.51 -13.99
CA MET A 11 -15.35 -6.68 -15.20
C MET A 11 -14.31 -5.58 -15.12
N CYS A 12 -13.57 -5.40 -16.23
CA CYS A 12 -12.56 -4.34 -16.27
C CYS A 12 -13.20 -2.95 -16.40
N GLU A 13 -12.69 -2.00 -15.63
CA GLU A 13 -12.86 -0.57 -15.86
C GLU A 13 -11.96 -0.10 -17.01
N ILE A 14 -12.44 0.93 -17.74
CA ILE A 14 -11.63 1.72 -18.65
C ILE A 14 -10.99 2.86 -17.86
N ILE A 15 -9.66 2.87 -17.78
CA ILE A 15 -8.92 3.90 -17.08
C ILE A 15 -8.21 4.78 -18.10
N VAL A 16 -8.55 6.07 -18.11
CA VAL A 16 -7.93 7.10 -18.96
C VAL A 16 -7.13 8.03 -18.06
N GLY A 17 -5.88 8.30 -18.45
CA GLY A 17 -5.02 9.23 -17.72
C GLY A 17 -3.97 9.79 -18.67
N ASN A 18 -4.24 10.97 -19.21
CA ASN A 18 -3.32 11.74 -20.04
C ASN A 18 -3.38 13.23 -19.62
N PRO A 19 -2.52 14.11 -20.15
CA PRO A 19 -2.49 15.51 -19.74
C PRO A 19 -3.81 16.29 -19.92
N GLN A 20 -4.65 15.86 -20.87
CA GLN A 20 -5.90 16.53 -21.21
C GLN A 20 -7.10 15.95 -20.46
N SER A 21 -7.03 14.69 -20.01
CA SER A 21 -8.19 13.98 -19.46
C SER A 21 -7.80 12.89 -18.47
N GLN A 22 -8.54 12.82 -17.39
CA GLN A 22 -8.54 11.70 -16.45
C GLN A 22 -9.98 11.19 -16.30
N ALA A 23 -10.19 9.90 -16.45
CA ALA A 23 -11.49 9.27 -16.23
C ALA A 23 -11.32 7.79 -15.88
N VAL A 24 -12.18 7.32 -15.01
CA VAL A 24 -12.46 5.90 -14.82
C VAL A 24 -13.89 5.67 -15.28
N LEU A 25 -14.12 4.63 -16.07
CA LEU A 25 -15.45 4.28 -16.58
C LEU A 25 -15.72 2.82 -16.27
N LYS A 26 -16.86 2.56 -15.66
CA LYS A 26 -17.36 1.24 -15.32
C LYS A 26 -18.58 0.89 -16.19
N TRP A 27 -18.66 -0.35 -16.65
CA TRP A 27 -19.81 -0.80 -17.43
C TRP A 27 -21.03 -1.02 -16.54
N ASN A 28 -22.10 -0.27 -16.79
CA ASN A 28 -23.39 -0.48 -16.15
C ASN A 28 -24.25 -1.41 -17.00
N LYS A 29 -24.48 -2.65 -16.51
CA LYS A 29 -25.23 -3.70 -17.23
C LYS A 29 -26.70 -3.32 -17.47
N SER A 30 -27.34 -2.67 -16.52
CA SER A 30 -28.77 -2.31 -16.61
C SER A 30 -29.02 -1.18 -17.62
N GLN A 31 -28.12 -0.20 -17.67
CA GLN A 31 -28.21 0.92 -18.59
C GLN A 31 -27.48 0.69 -19.92
N ARG A 32 -26.68 -0.38 -20.02
CA ARG A 32 -25.84 -0.70 -21.18
C ARG A 32 -24.95 0.48 -21.60
N LYS A 33 -24.31 1.12 -20.60
CA LYS A 33 -23.46 2.32 -20.78
C LYS A 33 -22.23 2.23 -19.90
N TRP A 34 -21.16 2.89 -20.37
CA TRP A 34 -20.01 3.22 -19.56
C TRP A 34 -20.32 4.46 -18.72
N LEU A 35 -20.23 4.34 -17.41
CA LEU A 35 -20.51 5.43 -16.46
C LEU A 35 -19.32 5.63 -15.54
N PRO A 36 -19.05 6.87 -15.10
CA PRO A 36 -18.03 7.10 -14.10
C PRO A 36 -18.47 6.45 -12.76
N PRO A 37 -17.59 5.67 -12.11
CA PRO A 37 -17.79 5.29 -10.72
C PRO A 37 -17.59 6.49 -9.80
N ASN A 38 -17.73 6.28 -8.50
CA ASN A 38 -17.50 7.33 -7.49
C ASN A 38 -16.02 7.54 -7.12
N PHE A 39 -15.10 7.07 -7.95
CA PHE A 39 -13.65 7.25 -7.80
C PHE A 39 -12.98 7.54 -9.14
N ASN A 40 -11.75 8.06 -9.08
CA ASN A 40 -10.94 8.37 -10.25
C ASN A 40 -9.45 8.14 -9.92
N LEU A 41 -8.58 8.29 -10.91
CA LEU A 41 -7.14 8.34 -10.68
C LEU A 41 -6.77 9.45 -9.67
N PRO A 42 -5.72 9.27 -8.88
CA PRO A 42 -5.23 10.32 -8.00
C PRO A 42 -4.84 11.58 -8.79
N LYS A 43 -4.94 12.75 -8.16
CA LYS A 43 -4.51 13.99 -8.79
C LYS A 43 -3.05 13.89 -9.22
N ASN A 44 -2.73 14.47 -10.37
CA ASN A 44 -1.38 14.48 -10.96
C ASN A 44 -0.81 13.11 -11.35
N VAL A 45 -1.60 12.05 -11.32
CA VAL A 45 -1.22 10.73 -11.84
C VAL A 45 -1.73 10.58 -13.26
N GLN A 46 -0.82 10.69 -14.23
CA GLN A 46 -1.11 10.52 -15.65
C GLN A 46 -0.43 9.24 -16.14
N ILE A 47 -1.17 8.39 -16.84
CA ILE A 47 -0.65 7.09 -17.35
C ILE A 47 0.33 7.31 -18.50
N VAL A 48 0.06 8.30 -19.33
CA VAL A 48 0.89 8.68 -20.48
C VAL A 48 1.22 10.16 -20.45
N ARG A 49 2.34 10.53 -21.07
CA ARG A 49 2.79 11.90 -21.32
C ARG A 49 2.07 12.53 -22.51
N GLU A 50 2.37 13.79 -22.82
CA GLU A 50 1.83 14.50 -24.00
C GLU A 50 2.18 13.82 -25.33
N ASP A 51 3.38 13.27 -25.43
CA ASP A 51 3.86 12.53 -26.59
C ASP A 51 3.30 11.10 -26.68
N GLY A 52 2.46 10.68 -25.73
CA GLY A 52 1.89 9.33 -25.64
C GLY A 52 2.80 8.28 -25.02
N SER A 53 4.02 8.64 -24.63
CA SER A 53 4.95 7.73 -23.95
C SER A 53 4.48 7.36 -22.53
N ASP A 54 4.99 6.25 -22.00
CA ASP A 54 4.69 5.79 -20.64
C ASP A 54 5.17 6.82 -19.60
N ASN A 55 4.32 7.15 -18.65
CA ASN A 55 4.64 8.09 -17.58
C ASN A 55 4.96 7.41 -16.24
N GLY A 56 5.19 6.10 -16.23
CA GLY A 56 5.63 5.37 -15.05
C GLY A 56 4.54 4.98 -14.06
N VAL A 57 3.28 4.90 -14.51
CA VAL A 57 2.17 4.41 -13.69
C VAL A 57 2.03 2.90 -13.80
N ARG A 58 1.94 2.23 -12.64
CA ARG A 58 1.64 0.79 -12.57
C ARG A 58 0.48 0.55 -11.60
N PHE A 59 -0.27 -0.51 -11.92
CA PHE A 59 -1.37 -1.03 -11.10
C PHE A 59 -0.92 -2.37 -10.52
N VAL A 60 -0.63 -2.42 -9.23
CA VAL A 60 -0.06 -3.58 -8.53
C VAL A 60 -0.69 -3.67 -7.15
N ASP A 61 -1.07 -4.85 -6.72
CA ASP A 61 -1.53 -5.10 -5.35
C ASP A 61 -0.32 -5.15 -4.41
N ILE A 62 0.02 -4.02 -3.80
CA ILE A 62 1.23 -3.87 -2.99
C ILE A 62 0.98 -4.27 -1.54
N ASN A 63 -0.20 -3.96 -0.99
CA ASN A 63 -0.58 -4.31 0.38
C ASN A 63 -1.20 -5.71 0.51
N LYS A 64 -1.32 -6.46 -0.61
CA LYS A 64 -1.84 -7.83 -0.69
C LYS A 64 -3.29 -7.99 -0.21
N ASP A 65 -4.09 -6.95 -0.33
CA ASP A 65 -5.53 -7.00 -0.03
C ASP A 65 -6.35 -7.49 -1.23
N GLY A 66 -5.66 -7.70 -2.35
CA GLY A 66 -6.17 -8.20 -3.61
C GLY A 66 -6.79 -7.12 -4.51
N TYR A 67 -6.76 -5.84 -4.12
CA TYR A 67 -7.11 -4.72 -4.99
C TYR A 67 -5.85 -4.11 -5.60
N LEU A 68 -5.98 -3.55 -6.79
CA LEU A 68 -4.84 -2.95 -7.47
C LEU A 68 -4.59 -1.53 -6.98
N ASP A 69 -3.43 -1.31 -6.37
CA ASP A 69 -2.94 0.00 -5.97
C ASP A 69 -2.34 0.74 -7.16
N VAL A 70 -2.15 2.04 -7.02
CA VAL A 70 -1.50 2.88 -8.03
C VAL A 70 -0.15 3.36 -7.52
N ILE A 71 0.90 2.98 -8.23
CA ILE A 71 2.25 3.51 -8.03
C ILE A 71 2.68 4.27 -9.29
N HIS A 72 3.20 5.46 -9.11
CA HIS A 72 3.71 6.34 -10.15
C HIS A 72 5.13 6.77 -9.80
N SER A 73 6.06 6.63 -10.74
CA SER A 73 7.44 7.09 -10.52
C SER A 73 8.15 7.35 -11.85
N ASN A 74 8.52 8.60 -12.06
CA ASN A 74 9.27 9.07 -13.23
C ASN A 74 10.41 10.02 -12.81
N GLU A 75 11.05 10.69 -13.75
CA GLU A 75 12.16 11.62 -13.50
C GLU A 75 11.75 12.92 -12.80
N VAL A 76 10.44 13.23 -12.71
CA VAL A 76 9.94 14.48 -12.12
C VAL A 76 9.39 14.26 -10.72
N ARG A 77 8.64 13.15 -10.54
CA ARG A 77 7.91 12.89 -9.31
C ARG A 77 7.64 11.41 -9.06
N TYR A 78 7.21 11.14 -7.85
CA TYR A 78 6.66 9.84 -7.50
C TYR A 78 5.43 9.99 -6.61
N SER A 79 4.55 8.98 -6.65
CA SER A 79 3.43 8.84 -5.70
C SER A 79 3.00 7.39 -5.60
N PHE A 80 2.42 7.05 -4.45
CA PHE A 80 1.86 5.73 -4.20
C PHE A 80 0.54 5.87 -3.45
N HIS A 81 -0.51 5.20 -3.95
CA HIS A 81 -1.87 5.29 -3.43
C HIS A 81 -2.47 3.89 -3.32
N LEU A 82 -2.98 3.56 -2.15
CA LEU A 82 -3.71 2.32 -1.92
C LEU A 82 -5.16 2.45 -2.38
N TYR A 83 -5.69 1.37 -2.93
CA TYR A 83 -7.11 1.27 -3.25
C TYR A 83 -7.93 1.02 -1.99
N VAL A 84 -9.00 1.75 -1.81
CA VAL A 84 -9.94 1.62 -0.69
C VAL A 84 -11.25 1.07 -1.27
N PRO A 85 -11.63 -0.19 -0.98
CA PRO A 85 -12.81 -0.82 -1.58
C PRO A 85 -14.13 -0.30 -1.02
N GLN A 86 -14.11 0.21 0.21
CA GLN A 86 -15.26 0.83 0.88
C GLN A 86 -14.80 1.97 1.77
N PRO A 87 -15.63 3.01 2.01
CA PRO A 87 -15.21 4.15 2.82
C PRO A 87 -14.77 3.70 4.22
N ILE A 88 -13.58 4.11 4.64
CA ILE A 88 -13.02 3.77 5.95
C ILE A 88 -12.16 4.93 6.48
N LEU A 89 -12.35 5.29 7.75
CA LEU A 89 -11.50 6.26 8.49
C LEU A 89 -11.19 7.58 7.73
N GLY A 90 -12.17 8.13 7.03
CA GLY A 90 -12.00 9.38 6.27
C GLY A 90 -11.51 9.19 4.83
N TRP A 91 -11.24 7.97 4.38
CA TRP A 91 -10.91 7.64 3.01
C TRP A 91 -12.17 7.24 2.24
N GLY A 92 -12.34 7.81 1.04
CA GLY A 92 -13.39 7.40 0.11
C GLY A 92 -13.01 6.14 -0.67
N ILE A 93 -13.93 5.63 -1.51
CA ILE A 93 -13.64 4.51 -2.42
C ILE A 93 -12.59 4.91 -3.47
N GLY A 94 -11.79 3.95 -3.92
CA GLY A 94 -10.78 4.13 -4.95
C GLY A 94 -9.39 4.45 -4.38
N TRP A 95 -8.50 4.99 -5.18
CA TRP A 95 -7.11 5.30 -4.80
C TRP A 95 -7.00 6.59 -3.97
N THR A 96 -7.76 6.65 -2.88
CA THR A 96 -7.88 7.84 -2.04
C THR A 96 -6.89 7.85 -0.87
N ARG A 97 -6.32 6.71 -0.52
CA ARG A 97 -5.32 6.60 0.53
C ARG A 97 -3.92 6.81 -0.03
N GLU A 98 -3.46 8.05 -0.02
CA GLU A 98 -2.08 8.37 -0.37
C GLU A 98 -1.12 7.86 0.71
N VAL A 99 -0.13 7.10 0.26
CA VAL A 99 0.96 6.56 1.09
C VAL A 99 2.11 7.53 1.14
N MET A 100 2.52 7.98 -0.04
CA MET A 100 3.56 8.97 -0.21
C MET A 100 3.43 9.66 -1.56
N SER A 101 3.85 10.89 -1.64
CA SER A 101 4.01 11.64 -2.88
C SER A 101 5.00 12.77 -2.71
N ASP A 102 5.86 12.99 -3.70
CA ASP A 102 6.77 14.14 -3.72
C ASP A 102 7.32 14.39 -5.12
N LEU A 103 8.02 15.51 -5.27
CA LEU A 103 8.88 15.77 -6.40
C LEU A 103 10.18 14.98 -6.26
N ARG A 104 10.76 14.61 -7.40
CA ARG A 104 12.02 13.87 -7.41
C ARG A 104 13.15 14.73 -6.87
N SER A 105 13.84 14.22 -5.85
CA SER A 105 15.05 14.77 -5.25
C SER A 105 15.97 13.61 -4.87
N ASP A 106 17.14 13.88 -4.38
CA ASP A 106 18.07 12.85 -3.92
C ASP A 106 17.46 12.04 -2.75
N GLY A 107 17.72 10.74 -2.72
CA GLY A 107 17.28 9.85 -1.65
C GLY A 107 15.80 9.44 -1.70
N ASN A 108 15.20 9.41 -2.86
CA ASN A 108 13.79 9.12 -3.04
C ASN A 108 13.38 7.71 -2.61
N ALA A 109 12.19 7.62 -2.04
CA ALA A 109 11.61 6.37 -1.52
C ALA A 109 11.24 5.38 -2.63
N ILE A 110 10.78 5.85 -3.80
CA ILE A 110 10.38 5.01 -4.93
C ILE A 110 11.37 5.17 -6.08
N PRO A 111 12.08 4.12 -6.50
CA PRO A 111 12.92 4.14 -7.70
C PRO A 111 12.12 4.53 -8.94
N MET A 112 12.79 5.15 -9.93
CA MET A 112 12.13 5.48 -11.19
C MET A 112 11.65 4.22 -11.92
N ILE A 113 10.38 4.20 -12.31
CA ILE A 113 9.81 3.14 -13.16
C ILE A 113 10.10 3.46 -14.64
N VAL A 114 10.06 4.72 -15.00
CA VAL A 114 10.45 5.23 -16.31
C VAL A 114 11.32 6.46 -16.16
N ARG A 115 12.13 6.75 -17.18
CA ARG A 115 12.95 7.98 -17.27
C ARG A 115 12.46 8.85 -18.43
N GLY A 116 12.87 10.12 -18.43
CA GLY A 116 12.57 11.03 -19.56
C GLY A 116 13.44 10.75 -20.79
N GLY A 117 13.03 11.30 -21.92
CA GLY A 117 13.78 11.26 -23.18
C GLY A 117 13.46 10.04 -24.07
N GLU A 118 14.32 9.82 -25.06
CA GLU A 118 14.09 8.80 -26.10
C GLU A 118 14.07 7.36 -25.56
N HIS A 119 14.77 7.12 -24.45
CA HIS A 119 14.86 5.81 -23.80
C HIS A 119 14.01 5.79 -22.52
N ASN A 120 12.70 5.80 -22.67
CA ASN A 120 11.74 5.84 -21.57
C ASN A 120 11.84 4.63 -20.61
N ASN A 121 12.27 3.46 -21.11
CA ASN A 121 12.41 2.26 -20.30
C ASN A 121 13.57 2.39 -19.28
N ASN A 122 13.26 2.24 -18.01
CA ASN A 122 14.24 2.29 -16.91
C ASN A 122 14.63 0.89 -16.38
N GLY A 123 14.27 -0.18 -17.07
CA GLY A 123 14.54 -1.54 -16.59
C GLY A 123 13.82 -1.88 -15.29
N ALA A 124 12.64 -1.33 -15.08
CA ALA A 124 11.82 -1.52 -13.89
C ALA A 124 10.75 -2.59 -14.08
N TRP A 125 10.62 -3.51 -13.12
CA TRP A 125 9.56 -4.53 -13.11
C TRP A 125 9.13 -4.88 -11.68
N PHE A 126 7.95 -5.51 -11.55
CA PHE A 126 7.40 -6.01 -10.29
C PHE A 126 7.42 -7.54 -10.29
N HIS A 127 8.04 -8.12 -9.28
CA HIS A 127 8.11 -9.57 -9.11
C HIS A 127 8.42 -9.94 -7.67
N SER A 128 7.82 -11.03 -7.18
CA SER A 128 8.06 -11.58 -5.84
C SER A 128 8.04 -10.52 -4.74
N ASP A 129 6.95 -9.74 -4.72
CA ASP A 129 6.71 -8.68 -3.72
C ASP A 129 7.76 -7.57 -3.68
N HIS A 130 8.38 -7.29 -4.81
CA HIS A 130 9.37 -6.23 -4.95
C HIS A 130 9.18 -5.42 -6.22
N LEU A 131 9.54 -4.16 -6.16
CA LEU A 131 9.92 -3.36 -7.30
C LEU A 131 11.43 -3.56 -7.53
N TRP A 132 11.78 -3.96 -8.73
CA TRP A 132 13.16 -4.14 -9.19
C TRP A 132 13.47 -3.10 -10.25
N VAL A 133 14.68 -2.54 -10.21
CA VAL A 133 15.22 -1.67 -11.25
C VAL A 133 16.64 -2.12 -11.56
N GLN A 134 16.90 -2.43 -12.83
CA GLN A 134 18.21 -2.81 -13.32
C GLN A 134 18.54 -2.08 -14.61
N ASN A 135 19.58 -1.28 -14.58
CA ASN A 135 20.07 -0.50 -15.71
C ASN A 135 21.52 -0.07 -15.46
N GLU A 136 22.07 0.81 -16.29
CA GLU A 136 23.42 1.32 -16.16
C GLU A 136 23.66 2.09 -14.84
N ASP A 137 22.63 2.77 -14.31
CA ASP A 137 22.75 3.54 -13.07
C ASP A 137 22.82 2.65 -11.83
N THR A 138 22.38 1.39 -11.94
CA THR A 138 22.43 0.42 -10.84
C THR A 138 23.73 -0.39 -10.80
N ALA A 139 24.65 -0.17 -11.72
CA ALA A 139 25.90 -0.94 -11.84
C ALA A 139 26.82 -0.86 -10.61
N HIS A 140 26.65 0.15 -9.77
CA HIS A 140 27.40 0.33 -8.53
C HIS A 140 26.78 -0.36 -7.31
N LEU A 141 25.56 -0.87 -7.44
CA LEU A 141 24.81 -1.49 -6.35
C LEU A 141 25.13 -2.99 -6.21
N PRO A 142 24.92 -3.58 -5.04
CA PRO A 142 24.99 -5.03 -4.86
C PRO A 142 24.07 -5.76 -5.84
N ASN A 143 24.60 -6.78 -6.51
CA ASN A 143 23.89 -7.55 -7.54
C ASN A 143 23.42 -6.72 -8.75
N LEU A 144 23.95 -5.50 -8.94
CA LEU A 144 23.64 -4.59 -10.06
C LEU A 144 22.17 -4.20 -10.14
N VAL A 145 21.45 -4.19 -9.02
CA VAL A 145 20.01 -3.94 -8.99
C VAL A 145 19.62 -3.08 -7.79
N ASP A 146 18.71 -2.11 -7.99
CA ASP A 146 17.94 -1.48 -6.93
C ASP A 146 16.67 -2.30 -6.70
N ARG A 147 16.49 -2.78 -5.48
CA ARG A 147 15.35 -3.62 -5.09
C ARG A 147 14.67 -3.02 -3.87
N ARG A 148 13.37 -2.76 -4.00
CA ARG A 148 12.52 -2.30 -2.90
C ARG A 148 11.43 -3.32 -2.65
N SER A 149 11.35 -3.86 -1.43
CA SER A 149 10.25 -4.73 -1.04
C SER A 149 8.94 -3.92 -0.95
N PHE A 150 7.80 -4.61 -1.08
CA PHE A 150 6.50 -3.98 -0.84
C PHE A 150 6.38 -3.44 0.59
N ASP A 151 6.96 -4.15 1.56
CA ASP A 151 7.02 -3.69 2.94
C ASP A 151 7.83 -2.39 3.09
N ASP A 152 8.94 -2.25 2.34
CA ASP A 152 9.69 -0.99 2.32
C ASP A 152 8.88 0.17 1.73
N LEU A 153 8.11 -0.09 0.67
CA LEU A 153 7.22 0.91 0.07
C LEU A 153 6.07 1.29 0.99
N LEU A 154 5.63 0.38 1.85
CA LEU A 154 4.54 0.59 2.83
C LEU A 154 5.00 1.21 4.15
N ARG A 155 6.31 1.30 4.42
CA ARG A 155 6.84 1.80 5.71
C ARG A 155 6.32 3.18 6.13
N GLY A 156 5.95 4.03 5.20
CA GLY A 156 5.32 5.33 5.49
C GLY A 156 3.84 5.24 5.92
N VAL A 157 3.25 4.06 5.86
CA VAL A 157 1.79 3.83 6.01
C VAL A 157 1.46 2.80 7.07
N MET A 158 2.47 2.14 7.64
CA MET A 158 2.22 1.38 8.87
C MET A 158 1.54 2.33 9.84
N PRO A 159 0.29 2.07 10.24
CA PRO A 159 -0.35 2.93 11.21
C PRO A 159 0.59 2.98 12.42
N LEU A 160 0.90 4.20 12.88
CA LEU A 160 1.56 4.35 14.18
C LEU A 160 0.80 3.50 15.20
N PRO A 161 1.49 2.84 16.12
CA PRO A 161 0.83 2.11 17.19
C PRO A 161 -0.25 2.98 17.80
N LYS A 162 -1.48 2.48 17.83
CA LYS A 162 -2.59 3.19 18.47
C LYS A 162 -2.41 3.10 19.97
N SER A 163 -2.94 4.08 20.69
CA SER A 163 -3.09 3.93 22.14
C SER A 163 -3.95 2.70 22.45
N PRO A 164 -3.80 2.07 23.62
CA PRO A 164 -4.64 0.94 24.01
C PRO A 164 -6.14 1.25 23.91
N GLU A 165 -6.55 2.46 24.27
CA GLU A 165 -7.92 2.95 24.23
C GLU A 165 -8.42 3.09 22.77
N ASP A 166 -7.58 3.58 21.86
CA ASP A 166 -7.94 3.73 20.45
C ASP A 166 -7.92 2.38 19.72
N SER A 167 -7.06 1.45 20.14
CA SER A 167 -7.07 0.07 19.67
C SER A 167 -8.38 -0.62 20.03
N ALA A 168 -8.81 -0.50 21.30
CA ALA A 168 -10.08 -1.08 21.77
C ALA A 168 -11.29 -0.54 20.99
N LYS A 169 -11.32 0.77 20.68
CA LYS A 169 -12.39 1.39 19.85
C LYS A 169 -12.38 0.94 18.39
N ALA A 170 -11.22 0.52 17.87
CA ALA A 170 -11.06 0.11 16.48
C ALA A 170 -11.49 -1.35 16.22
N ILE A 171 -11.71 -2.14 17.27
CA ILE A 171 -12.17 -3.53 17.16
C ILE A 171 -13.68 -3.55 16.95
N GLU A 172 -14.12 -4.08 15.82
CA GLU A 172 -15.53 -4.30 15.54
C GLU A 172 -16.02 -5.61 16.17
N THR A 173 -17.19 -5.57 16.82
CA THR A 173 -17.81 -6.73 17.46
C THR A 173 -19.19 -7.02 16.88
N LEU A 174 -19.63 -8.26 17.03
CA LEU A 174 -21.03 -8.62 16.75
C LEU A 174 -21.97 -7.91 17.73
N PRO A 175 -23.24 -7.66 17.34
CA PRO A 175 -24.24 -7.09 18.23
C PRO A 175 -24.38 -7.90 19.54
N GLY A 176 -24.36 -7.20 20.67
CA GLY A 176 -24.43 -7.80 22.00
C GLY A 176 -23.07 -8.11 22.66
N PHE A 177 -21.95 -7.91 21.94
CA PHE A 177 -20.60 -8.00 22.50
C PHE A 177 -19.99 -6.61 22.64
N LYS A 178 -19.08 -6.47 23.60
CA LYS A 178 -18.26 -5.27 23.79
C LYS A 178 -16.80 -5.65 23.98
N VAL A 179 -15.90 -4.75 23.60
CA VAL A 179 -14.48 -4.86 23.90
C VAL A 179 -14.20 -4.18 25.21
N GLU A 180 -13.48 -4.86 26.11
CA GLU A 180 -12.95 -4.29 27.33
C GLU A 180 -11.44 -4.46 27.37
N LEU A 181 -10.72 -3.36 27.61
CA LEU A 181 -9.28 -3.38 27.82
C LEU A 181 -9.00 -3.90 29.24
N MET A 182 -8.39 -5.07 29.35
CA MET A 182 -8.06 -5.69 30.62
C MET A 182 -6.68 -5.27 31.12
N VAL A 183 -5.69 -5.28 30.22
CA VAL A 183 -4.29 -5.00 30.52
C VAL A 183 -3.56 -4.60 29.24
N ASN A 184 -2.53 -3.78 29.36
CA ASN A 184 -1.69 -3.31 28.27
C ASN A 184 -0.26 -3.07 28.76
N GLU A 185 0.63 -2.76 27.84
CA GLU A 185 1.99 -2.29 28.18
C GLU A 185 1.95 -1.07 29.12
N PRO A 186 2.88 -1.00 30.09
CA PRO A 186 4.03 -1.90 30.29
C PRO A 186 3.76 -3.09 31.25
N LEU A 187 2.52 -3.35 31.66
CA LEU A 187 2.21 -4.42 32.59
C LEU A 187 2.26 -5.81 31.96
N VAL A 188 1.93 -5.91 30.67
CA VAL A 188 2.04 -7.13 29.84
C VAL A 188 2.68 -6.75 28.52
N MET A 189 3.76 -7.45 28.15
CA MET A 189 4.52 -7.25 26.93
C MET A 189 4.62 -8.58 26.17
N ASP A 190 4.50 -8.53 24.82
CA ASP A 190 4.65 -9.70 23.94
C ASP A 190 3.90 -10.97 24.42
N PRO A 191 2.59 -10.89 24.72
CA PRO A 191 1.83 -12.02 25.25
C PRO A 191 1.62 -13.09 24.18
N VAL A 192 1.96 -14.35 24.53
CA VAL A 192 1.79 -15.52 23.64
C VAL A 192 0.67 -16.47 24.09
N ALA A 193 0.31 -16.43 25.37
CA ALA A 193 -0.81 -17.18 25.93
C ALA A 193 -1.33 -16.53 27.21
N PHE A 194 -2.58 -16.79 27.57
CA PHE A 194 -3.15 -16.39 28.85
C PHE A 194 -4.21 -17.39 29.31
N GLU A 195 -4.45 -17.41 30.62
CA GLU A 195 -5.45 -18.25 31.27
C GLU A 195 -5.95 -17.58 32.56
N TRP A 196 -7.19 -17.88 32.98
CA TRP A 196 -7.78 -17.44 34.21
C TRP A 196 -7.77 -18.59 35.23
N ASP A 197 -7.35 -18.30 36.47
CA ASP A 197 -7.47 -19.28 37.52
C ASP A 197 -8.85 -19.21 38.23
N GLU A 198 -9.08 -20.16 39.17
CA GLU A 198 -10.32 -20.27 39.93
C GLU A 198 -10.60 -19.06 40.88
N HIS A 199 -9.61 -18.21 41.06
CA HIS A 199 -9.73 -16.99 41.88
C HIS A 199 -9.92 -15.73 40.99
N GLY A 200 -10.06 -15.90 39.67
CA GLY A 200 -10.22 -14.80 38.71
C GLY A 200 -8.94 -14.00 38.43
N ARG A 201 -7.75 -14.57 38.70
CA ARG A 201 -6.48 -13.95 38.37
C ARG A 201 -6.10 -14.32 36.92
N LEU A 202 -5.65 -13.32 36.15
CA LEU A 202 -5.14 -13.50 34.81
C LEU A 202 -3.65 -13.86 34.87
N TRP A 203 -3.31 -15.03 34.34
CA TRP A 203 -1.93 -15.46 34.09
C TRP A 203 -1.58 -15.24 32.63
N VAL A 204 -0.42 -14.61 32.39
CA VAL A 204 0.05 -14.30 31.02
C VAL A 204 1.44 -14.86 30.87
N VAL A 205 1.66 -15.52 29.72
CA VAL A 205 2.98 -15.97 29.27
C VAL A 205 3.47 -14.97 28.25
N GLU A 206 4.65 -14.42 28.48
CA GLU A 206 5.32 -13.46 27.61
C GLU A 206 6.52 -14.10 26.92
N MET A 207 6.84 -13.65 25.70
CA MET A 207 7.98 -14.10 24.90
C MET A 207 8.78 -12.90 24.42
N ALA A 208 9.41 -12.19 25.36
CA ALA A 208 10.13 -10.95 25.10
C ALA A 208 11.45 -11.12 24.30
N ASP A 209 11.95 -12.35 24.14
CA ASP A 209 13.21 -12.68 23.49
C ASP A 209 13.08 -13.19 22.05
N TYR A 210 11.87 -13.38 21.53
CA TYR A 210 11.64 -13.81 20.16
C TYR A 210 11.48 -12.58 19.22
N PRO A 211 12.12 -12.55 18.03
CA PRO A 211 12.95 -13.59 17.38
C PRO A 211 14.45 -13.47 17.67
N LEU A 212 14.87 -12.58 18.54
CA LEU A 212 16.29 -12.23 18.71
C LEU A 212 17.08 -13.26 19.52
N GLY A 213 16.39 -14.11 20.27
CA GLY A 213 17.01 -15.05 21.21
C GLY A 213 17.64 -14.36 22.43
N LEU A 214 18.20 -15.13 23.33
CA LEU A 214 18.97 -14.61 24.45
C LEU A 214 20.34 -14.12 23.93
N ASP A 215 20.80 -13.00 24.41
CA ASP A 215 22.18 -12.56 24.18
C ASP A 215 23.18 -13.46 24.93
N ASP A 216 24.51 -13.29 24.69
CA ASP A 216 25.56 -14.07 25.34
C ASP A 216 25.55 -13.92 26.88
N ASN A 217 24.77 -13.03 27.45
CA ASN A 217 24.61 -12.80 28.88
C ASN A 217 23.27 -13.36 29.42
N GLY A 218 22.48 -14.04 28.57
CA GLY A 218 21.20 -14.63 28.95
C GLY A 218 20.08 -13.61 29.17
N LYS A 219 20.15 -12.46 28.49
CA LYS A 219 19.15 -11.38 28.53
C LYS A 219 18.48 -11.21 27.19
#